data_84347ddbef207a870dfb416521298518
#
_entry.id   84347ddbef207a870dfb416521298518
#
_cell.length_a   1.000
_cell.length_b   1.000
_cell.length_c   1.000
_cell.angle_alpha   90.00
_cell.angle_beta   90.00
_cell.angle_gamma   90.00
#
_symmetry.space_group_name_H-M   'P 1'
#
loop_
_entity.id
_entity.type
_entity.pdbx_description
1 polymer ?
#
loop_
_entity_poly.entity_id
_entity_poly.type
_entity_poly.pdbx_seq_one_letter_code
_entity_poly.pdbx_strand_id
1 'polypeptide(L)'
;MKFIRAELHNHSTESDGALSVESLAAYAAKKNFGVLALTDHNTTSGHAKAYDAIRRAGYALALLPGVEITTFFGHILALGLVQMPDITTLDPRAPVPFFAMLRTAGARAVGIAHPFSVGSPLFIGCRFDMEMHDWNAVDYIEVFNTSVSESGMGAHPMAEAFIGNSRALALWERLVLKGIAAVTGKDLHSMPRDAEVFTTYAIVDEACTLNAADAVLGAVLRRQTIVTKGPLFTAHSEKGRVTVIFDNTSGYLD
;
A
#
# COMPACT_ATOMS: atom_id res chain seq x y z
N MET A 1 10.49 -6.30 -19.31
CA MET A 1 9.97 -5.76 -18.03
C MET A 1 9.46 -6.91 -17.19
N LYS A 2 9.63 -6.85 -15.89
CA LYS A 2 9.09 -7.84 -14.93
C LYS A 2 8.10 -7.17 -13.98
N PHE A 3 7.18 -7.96 -13.46
CA PHE A 3 6.22 -7.53 -12.45
C PHE A 3 6.62 -8.07 -11.08
N ILE A 4 6.62 -7.21 -10.08
CA ILE A 4 6.81 -7.61 -8.68
C ILE A 4 5.50 -7.42 -7.96
N ARG A 5 4.93 -8.51 -7.47
CA ARG A 5 3.72 -8.50 -6.64
C ARG A 5 4.07 -7.94 -5.28
N ALA A 6 3.39 -6.87 -4.86
CA ALA A 6 3.67 -6.18 -3.61
C ALA A 6 2.43 -6.05 -2.75
N GLU A 7 2.62 -6.26 -1.46
CA GLU A 7 1.64 -5.97 -0.43
C GLU A 7 2.17 -4.83 0.43
N LEU A 8 1.45 -3.70 0.45
CA LEU A 8 2.00 -2.44 0.93
C LEU A 8 1.37 -1.94 2.24
N HIS A 9 0.37 -2.66 2.79
CA HIS A 9 -0.33 -2.25 4.00
C HIS A 9 -0.75 -3.45 4.83
N ASN A 10 -0.09 -3.68 5.95
CA ASN A 10 -0.35 -4.82 6.83
C ASN A 10 -0.03 -4.52 8.29
N HIS A 11 -0.75 -5.23 9.17
CA HIS A 11 -0.60 -5.15 10.61
C HIS A 11 -0.23 -6.50 11.21
N SER A 12 0.57 -6.45 12.26
CA SER A 12 0.96 -7.61 13.03
C SER A 12 0.57 -7.44 14.51
N THR A 13 0.91 -8.43 15.33
CA THR A 13 0.74 -8.32 16.79
C THR A 13 1.64 -7.26 17.44
N GLU A 14 2.43 -6.52 16.67
CA GLU A 14 3.18 -5.37 17.16
C GLU A 14 2.31 -4.11 17.27
N SER A 15 1.14 -4.11 16.60
CA SER A 15 0.07 -3.14 16.81
C SER A 15 -1.23 -3.86 17.17
N ASP A 16 -2.18 -3.96 16.27
CA ASP A 16 -3.52 -4.49 16.51
C ASP A 16 -3.89 -5.65 15.57
N GLY A 17 -2.96 -6.11 14.74
CA GLY A 17 -3.13 -7.30 13.93
C GLY A 17 -3.11 -8.58 14.77
N ALA A 18 -3.87 -9.61 14.36
CA ALA A 18 -3.90 -10.90 15.03
C ALA A 18 -2.78 -11.86 14.58
N LEU A 19 -2.06 -11.55 13.51
CA LEU A 19 -0.97 -12.39 13.02
C LEU A 19 0.36 -11.94 13.65
N SER A 20 1.17 -12.91 14.12
CA SER A 20 2.56 -12.59 14.42
C SER A 20 3.30 -12.20 13.14
N VAL A 21 4.40 -11.48 13.31
CA VAL A 21 5.27 -11.07 12.19
C VAL A 21 5.70 -12.27 11.35
N GLU A 22 6.03 -13.41 11.97
CA GLU A 22 6.39 -14.65 11.30
C GLU A 22 5.23 -15.22 10.48
N SER A 23 4.03 -15.20 11.05
CA SER A 23 2.82 -15.70 10.37
C SER A 23 2.45 -14.83 9.18
N LEU A 24 2.61 -13.52 9.29
CA LEU A 24 2.40 -12.57 8.20
C LEU A 24 3.42 -12.77 7.08
N ALA A 25 4.71 -12.95 7.40
CA ALA A 25 5.75 -13.25 6.42
C ALA A 25 5.50 -14.59 5.71
N ALA A 26 5.10 -15.62 6.45
CA ALA A 26 4.75 -16.93 5.88
C ALA A 26 3.53 -16.84 4.94
N TYR A 27 2.52 -16.08 5.32
CA TYR A 27 1.37 -15.80 4.46
C TYR A 27 1.78 -15.11 3.16
N ALA A 28 2.57 -14.02 3.24
CA ALA A 28 3.02 -13.29 2.07
C ALA A 28 3.85 -14.18 1.13
N ALA A 29 4.76 -14.99 1.67
CA ALA A 29 5.56 -15.95 0.90
C ALA A 29 4.68 -17.02 0.22
N LYS A 30 3.70 -17.60 0.95
CA LYS A 30 2.74 -18.57 0.41
C LYS A 30 1.91 -17.99 -0.74
N LYS A 31 1.61 -16.70 -0.69
CA LYS A 31 0.83 -15.99 -1.72
C LYS A 31 1.71 -15.41 -2.85
N ASN A 32 2.98 -15.79 -2.89
CA ASN A 32 3.95 -15.36 -3.90
C ASN A 32 4.10 -13.83 -3.99
N PHE A 33 4.02 -13.12 -2.86
CA PHE A 33 4.44 -11.73 -2.82
C PHE A 33 5.96 -11.65 -2.90
N GLY A 34 6.47 -10.77 -3.77
CA GLY A 34 7.90 -10.46 -3.82
C GLY A 34 8.31 -9.42 -2.79
N VAL A 35 7.35 -8.59 -2.34
CA VAL A 35 7.54 -7.56 -1.31
C VAL A 35 6.37 -7.55 -0.36
N LEU A 36 6.69 -7.49 0.94
CA LEU A 36 5.76 -7.24 2.03
C LEU A 36 6.18 -5.94 2.74
N ALA A 37 5.30 -4.93 2.79
CA ALA A 37 5.47 -3.84 3.71
C ALA A 37 4.85 -4.20 5.07
N LEU A 38 5.61 -4.03 6.15
CA LEU A 38 5.09 -4.09 7.51
C LEU A 38 4.87 -2.66 7.99
N THR A 39 3.60 -2.33 8.23
CA THR A 39 3.13 -0.96 8.46
C THR A 39 2.29 -0.86 9.72
N ASP A 40 2.71 -1.53 10.79
CA ASP A 40 2.05 -1.48 12.09
C ASP A 40 1.75 -0.03 12.54
N HIS A 41 0.64 0.17 13.24
CA HIS A 41 0.19 1.48 13.70
C HIS A 41 1.21 2.14 14.64
N ASN A 42 1.75 3.27 14.22
CA ASN A 42 2.63 4.15 15.02
C ASN A 42 3.82 3.42 15.68
N THR A 43 4.30 2.32 15.11
CA THR A 43 5.45 1.57 15.63
C THR A 43 6.33 0.97 14.54
N THR A 44 7.61 0.78 14.85
CA THR A 44 8.60 0.09 14.02
C THR A 44 9.12 -1.20 14.67
N SER A 45 8.53 -1.61 15.80
CA SER A 45 9.04 -2.72 16.65
C SER A 45 9.08 -4.07 15.92
N GLY A 46 8.22 -4.26 14.90
CA GLY A 46 8.13 -5.48 14.10
C GLY A 46 9.22 -5.63 13.04
N HIS A 47 9.87 -4.55 12.62
CA HIS A 47 10.74 -4.58 11.44
C HIS A 47 11.91 -5.55 11.57
N ALA A 48 12.65 -5.49 12.68
CA ALA A 48 13.78 -6.40 12.92
C ALA A 48 13.34 -7.86 12.99
N LYS A 49 12.19 -8.13 13.62
CA LYS A 49 11.58 -9.45 13.72
C LYS A 49 11.21 -9.99 12.33
N ALA A 50 10.63 -9.13 11.46
CA ALA A 50 10.26 -9.49 10.10
C ALA A 50 11.47 -9.83 9.24
N TYR A 51 12.55 -9.03 9.29
CA TYR A 51 13.81 -9.34 8.62
C TYR A 51 14.35 -10.71 9.05
N ASP A 52 14.38 -10.96 10.35
CA ASP A 52 14.88 -12.21 10.89
C ASP A 52 13.99 -13.42 10.53
N ALA A 53 12.67 -13.24 10.54
CA ALA A 53 11.72 -14.29 10.16
C ALA A 53 11.89 -14.68 8.68
N ILE A 54 11.91 -13.71 7.77
CA ILE A 54 12.09 -13.91 6.33
C ILE A 54 13.43 -14.60 6.06
N ARG A 55 14.53 -14.11 6.67
CA ARG A 55 15.88 -14.64 6.50
C ARG A 55 16.00 -16.09 7.00
N ARG A 56 15.47 -16.36 8.22
CA ARG A 56 15.54 -17.70 8.82
C ARG A 56 14.72 -18.73 8.05
N ALA A 57 13.57 -18.33 7.51
CA ALA A 57 12.72 -19.21 6.73
C ALA A 57 13.19 -19.38 5.27
N GLY A 58 14.16 -18.58 4.80
CA GLY A 58 14.64 -18.62 3.41
C GLY A 58 13.57 -18.20 2.39
N TYR A 59 12.63 -17.34 2.76
CA TYR A 59 11.58 -16.91 1.85
C TYR A 59 12.13 -16.00 0.75
N ALA A 60 11.68 -16.21 -0.48
CA ALA A 60 11.92 -15.31 -1.62
C ALA A 60 11.03 -14.06 -1.51
N LEU A 61 11.12 -13.37 -0.40
CA LEU A 61 10.30 -12.23 0.00
C LEU A 61 11.22 -11.12 0.53
N ALA A 62 11.03 -9.90 0.07
CA ALA A 62 11.72 -8.74 0.61
C ALA A 62 10.79 -7.97 1.57
N LEU A 63 11.33 -7.58 2.72
CA LEU A 63 10.64 -6.65 3.61
C LEU A 63 10.85 -5.21 3.13
N LEU A 64 9.78 -4.46 3.02
CA LEU A 64 9.77 -3.01 2.94
C LEU A 64 9.32 -2.45 4.30
N PRO A 65 10.23 -1.90 5.13
CA PRO A 65 9.80 -1.30 6.38
C PRO A 65 8.91 -0.10 6.11
N GLY A 66 7.90 0.09 6.95
CA GLY A 66 7.00 1.24 6.88
C GLY A 66 6.20 1.37 8.16
N VAL A 67 5.43 2.42 8.24
CA VAL A 67 4.52 2.66 9.38
C VAL A 67 3.23 3.24 8.85
N GLU A 68 2.12 2.77 9.35
CA GLU A 68 0.87 3.50 9.23
C GLU A 68 0.78 4.51 10.37
N ILE A 69 1.01 5.78 10.03
CA ILE A 69 0.84 6.89 10.95
C ILE A 69 -0.65 7.12 11.16
N THR A 70 -1.14 6.65 12.28
CA THR A 70 -2.55 6.70 12.65
C THR A 70 -2.82 7.96 13.46
N THR A 71 -3.75 8.76 12.98
CA THR A 71 -4.16 10.02 13.57
C THR A 71 -5.68 10.12 13.70
N PHE A 72 -6.18 11.14 14.38
CA PHE A 72 -7.61 11.42 14.43
C PHE A 72 -8.21 11.96 13.11
N PHE A 73 -7.35 12.30 12.14
CA PHE A 73 -7.74 12.99 10.90
C PHE A 73 -7.44 12.19 9.64
N GLY A 74 -7.09 10.94 9.78
CA GLY A 74 -6.73 10.05 8.68
C GLY A 74 -5.45 9.27 8.95
N HIS A 75 -5.22 8.25 8.16
CA HIS A 75 -4.06 7.40 8.24
C HIS A 75 -3.12 7.68 7.06
N ILE A 76 -1.82 7.71 7.34
CA ILE A 76 -0.76 8.02 6.39
C ILE A 76 0.23 6.85 6.38
N LEU A 77 0.47 6.27 5.22
CA LEU A 77 1.48 5.23 5.04
C LEU A 77 2.84 5.84 4.73
N ALA A 78 3.79 5.67 5.63
CA ALA A 78 5.16 6.14 5.50
C ALA A 78 6.09 4.96 5.16
N LEU A 79 6.22 4.61 3.87
CA LEU A 79 7.08 3.52 3.43
C LEU A 79 8.56 3.92 3.47
N GLY A 80 9.40 3.01 3.94
CA GLY A 80 10.82 3.25 4.16
C GLY A 80 11.15 3.82 5.54
N LEU A 81 10.14 4.20 6.34
CA LEU A 81 10.34 4.74 7.70
C LEU A 81 10.78 3.61 8.65
N VAL A 82 11.92 3.78 9.30
CA VAL A 82 12.51 2.76 10.21
C VAL A 82 12.61 3.23 11.66
N GLN A 83 12.28 4.49 11.91
CA GLN A 83 12.24 5.09 13.25
C GLN A 83 11.06 6.06 13.32
N MET A 84 10.29 5.96 14.41
CA MET A 84 9.15 6.85 14.60
C MET A 84 9.62 8.28 14.91
N PRO A 85 9.12 9.29 14.15
CA PRO A 85 9.28 10.68 14.51
C PRO A 85 8.23 11.13 15.55
N ASP A 86 8.36 12.37 16.02
CA ASP A 86 7.29 13.01 16.78
C ASP A 86 6.10 13.36 15.88
N ILE A 87 4.99 12.64 16.04
CA ILE A 87 3.78 12.82 15.25
C ILE A 87 2.79 13.84 15.85
N THR A 88 3.09 14.42 16.99
CA THR A 88 2.22 15.41 17.65
C THR A 88 2.19 16.76 16.94
N THR A 89 3.07 16.95 15.96
CA THR A 89 3.22 18.20 15.20
C THR A 89 2.21 18.35 14.04
N LEU A 90 1.32 17.37 13.84
CA LEU A 90 0.33 17.40 12.77
C LEU A 90 -0.69 18.52 12.98
N ASP A 91 -0.78 19.42 12.00
CA ASP A 91 -1.94 20.30 11.80
C ASP A 91 -2.81 19.75 10.65
N PRO A 92 -4.03 19.26 10.92
CA PRO A 92 -4.87 18.70 9.88
C PRO A 92 -5.37 19.73 8.85
N ARG A 93 -5.29 21.04 9.17
CA ARG A 93 -5.62 22.12 8.23
C ARG A 93 -4.45 22.50 7.32
N ALA A 94 -3.25 22.10 7.70
CA ALA A 94 -2.02 22.35 6.96
C ALA A 94 -1.07 21.14 7.04
N PRO A 95 -1.43 19.96 6.49
CA PRO A 95 -0.67 18.73 6.70
C PRO A 95 0.63 18.63 5.91
N VAL A 96 0.88 19.50 4.92
CA VAL A 96 2.07 19.45 4.05
C VAL A 96 3.39 19.48 4.83
N PRO A 97 3.58 20.36 5.85
CA PRO A 97 4.80 20.32 6.67
C PRO A 97 4.98 19.00 7.41
N PHE A 98 3.90 18.35 7.82
CA PHE A 98 3.95 17.04 8.47
C PHE A 98 4.44 15.96 7.50
N PHE A 99 3.97 15.93 6.25
CA PHE A 99 4.47 15.01 5.23
C PHE A 99 5.96 15.26 4.92
N ALA A 100 6.38 16.52 4.88
CA ALA A 100 7.79 16.86 4.72
C ALA A 100 8.65 16.39 5.93
N MET A 101 8.12 16.49 7.14
CA MET A 101 8.75 15.98 8.36
C MET A 101 8.91 14.45 8.29
N LEU A 102 7.89 13.69 7.86
CA LEU A 102 8.00 12.24 7.68
C LEU A 102 9.14 11.87 6.71
N ARG A 103 9.28 12.61 5.60
CA ARG A 103 10.40 12.41 4.65
C ARG A 103 11.75 12.71 5.29
N THR A 104 11.84 13.78 6.06
CA THR A 104 13.07 14.13 6.80
C THR A 104 13.42 13.05 7.83
N ALA A 105 12.43 12.41 8.43
CA ALA A 105 12.60 11.28 9.35
C ALA A 105 12.97 9.96 8.66
N GLY A 106 12.97 9.91 7.32
CA GLY A 106 13.41 8.76 6.54
C GLY A 106 12.32 8.07 5.74
N ALA A 107 11.07 8.54 5.76
CA ALA A 107 10.05 8.02 4.86
C ALA A 107 10.44 8.28 3.39
N ARG A 108 10.54 7.24 2.60
CA ARG A 108 10.96 7.31 1.19
C ARG A 108 9.78 7.52 0.26
N ALA A 109 8.59 7.04 0.63
CA ALA A 109 7.33 7.38 0.00
C ALA A 109 6.25 7.59 1.07
N VAL A 110 5.40 8.59 0.85
CA VAL A 110 4.29 8.95 1.74
C VAL A 110 2.99 8.85 0.96
N GLY A 111 2.07 8.05 1.48
CA GLY A 111 0.77 7.80 0.85
C GLY A 111 -0.39 7.98 1.81
N ILE A 112 -1.59 8.01 1.26
CA ILE A 112 -2.82 8.07 2.03
C ILE A 112 -3.46 6.68 2.03
N ALA A 113 -3.67 6.13 3.22
CA ALA A 113 -4.38 4.88 3.43
C ALA A 113 -5.89 5.10 3.28
N HIS A 114 -6.58 4.14 2.68
CA HIS A 114 -8.06 4.02 2.63
C HIS A 114 -8.84 5.35 2.83
N PRO A 115 -8.67 6.37 1.97
CA PRO A 115 -9.04 7.76 2.23
C PRO A 115 -10.53 7.99 2.50
N PHE A 116 -11.39 7.06 2.11
CA PHE A 116 -12.84 7.17 2.26
C PHE A 116 -13.46 6.11 3.15
N SER A 117 -12.65 5.42 3.94
CA SER A 117 -13.16 4.53 4.99
C SER A 117 -14.14 5.27 5.91
N VAL A 118 -15.08 4.54 6.48
CA VAL A 118 -16.00 5.12 7.45
C VAL A 118 -15.21 5.68 8.62
N GLY A 119 -15.40 6.99 8.86
CA GLY A 119 -14.77 7.70 9.94
C GLY A 119 -15.69 7.83 11.17
N SER A 120 -15.48 8.92 11.91
CA SER A 120 -16.27 9.26 13.08
C SER A 120 -17.79 9.28 12.78
N PRO A 121 -18.66 8.83 13.70
CA PRO A 121 -18.34 8.36 15.07
C PRO A 121 -18.00 6.87 15.18
N LEU A 122 -18.08 6.07 14.09
CA LEU A 122 -17.92 4.62 14.15
C LEU A 122 -16.44 4.21 14.27
N PHE A 123 -15.59 4.80 13.43
CA PHE A 123 -14.14 4.54 13.39
C PHE A 123 -13.40 5.89 13.34
N ILE A 124 -13.05 6.39 14.54
CA ILE A 124 -12.39 7.69 14.67
C ILE A 124 -11.01 7.62 13.98
N GLY A 125 -10.78 8.57 13.06
CA GLY A 125 -9.50 8.70 12.36
C GLY A 125 -9.34 7.83 11.12
N CYS A 126 -10.19 6.83 10.84
CA CYS A 126 -10.02 5.99 9.65
C CYS A 126 -10.24 6.73 8.33
N ARG A 127 -11.15 7.70 8.28
CA ARG A 127 -11.35 8.52 7.08
C ARG A 127 -10.31 9.64 7.04
N PHE A 128 -9.79 9.91 5.84
CA PHE A 128 -8.87 11.01 5.62
C PHE A 128 -9.64 12.34 5.58
N ASP A 129 -9.54 13.10 6.66
CA ASP A 129 -10.25 14.37 6.88
C ASP A 129 -9.29 15.59 6.94
N MET A 130 -8.05 15.44 6.47
CA MET A 130 -7.09 16.55 6.40
C MET A 130 -7.35 17.47 5.20
N GLU A 131 -7.11 18.77 5.36
CA GLU A 131 -7.28 19.77 4.30
C GLU A 131 -6.05 19.80 3.36
N MET A 132 -6.13 19.06 2.25
CA MET A 132 -5.04 19.00 1.27
C MET A 132 -5.10 20.16 0.27
N HIS A 133 -4.22 21.13 0.43
CA HIS A 133 -4.04 22.25 -0.50
C HIS A 133 -2.97 21.98 -1.55
N ASP A 134 -1.98 21.14 -1.26
CA ASP A 134 -0.94 20.71 -2.19
C ASP A 134 -0.78 19.17 -2.19
N TRP A 135 -1.25 18.54 -3.25
CA TRP A 135 -1.15 17.10 -3.46
C TRP A 135 0.23 16.61 -3.88
N ASN A 136 1.17 17.52 -4.24
CA ASN A 136 2.55 17.13 -4.55
C ASN A 136 3.30 16.61 -3.30
N ALA A 137 2.76 16.83 -2.11
CA ALA A 137 3.27 16.26 -0.86
C ALA A 137 3.06 14.74 -0.74
N VAL A 138 2.20 14.14 -1.58
CA VAL A 138 1.78 12.73 -1.55
C VAL A 138 2.33 12.00 -2.77
N ASP A 139 2.89 10.81 -2.59
CA ASP A 139 3.41 9.98 -3.69
C ASP A 139 2.38 9.01 -4.24
N TYR A 140 1.48 8.50 -3.38
CA TYR A 140 0.49 7.50 -3.76
C TYR A 140 -0.77 7.55 -2.91
N ILE A 141 -1.84 6.95 -3.41
CA ILE A 141 -3.10 6.77 -2.71
C ILE A 141 -3.52 5.30 -2.80
N GLU A 142 -4.01 4.74 -1.71
CA GLU A 142 -4.73 3.47 -1.76
C GLU A 142 -6.06 3.68 -2.47
N VAL A 143 -6.16 3.18 -3.69
CA VAL A 143 -7.39 3.22 -4.48
C VAL A 143 -8.27 2.01 -4.20
N PHE A 144 -7.71 0.99 -3.56
CA PHE A 144 -8.42 -0.21 -3.17
C PHE A 144 -7.85 -0.73 -1.84
N ASN A 145 -8.68 -0.75 -0.81
CA ASN A 145 -8.38 -1.37 0.47
C ASN A 145 -9.29 -2.58 0.66
N THR A 146 -8.79 -3.69 1.20
CA THR A 146 -9.50 -4.96 1.25
C THR A 146 -9.80 -5.46 2.65
N SER A 147 -9.45 -4.72 3.71
CA SER A 147 -9.62 -5.14 5.10
C SER A 147 -11.02 -5.64 5.42
N VAL A 148 -12.04 -4.95 4.95
CA VAL A 148 -13.45 -5.33 5.15
C VAL A 148 -13.89 -6.47 4.22
N SER A 149 -13.34 -6.55 2.99
CA SER A 149 -13.71 -7.61 2.05
C SER A 149 -13.21 -8.97 2.50
N GLU A 150 -12.06 -9.02 3.14
CA GLU A 150 -11.48 -10.26 3.69
C GLU A 150 -12.16 -10.70 4.99
N SER A 151 -12.76 -9.79 5.75
CA SER A 151 -13.57 -10.11 6.95
C SER A 151 -14.89 -10.83 6.64
N GLY A 152 -15.21 -11.02 5.36
CA GLY A 152 -16.42 -11.68 4.87
C GLY A 152 -17.56 -10.74 4.50
N MET A 153 -17.35 -9.43 4.59
CA MET A 153 -18.28 -8.42 4.09
C MET A 153 -18.03 -8.02 2.63
N GLY A 154 -16.95 -8.52 2.00
CA GLY A 154 -16.44 -8.07 0.71
C GLY A 154 -17.38 -8.18 -0.49
N ALA A 155 -18.35 -9.10 -0.44
CA ALA A 155 -19.39 -9.20 -1.45
C ALA A 155 -20.68 -8.46 -1.05
N HIS A 156 -20.73 -7.86 0.16
CA HIS A 156 -21.92 -7.16 0.64
C HIS A 156 -21.91 -5.72 0.11
N PRO A 157 -23.07 -5.19 -0.36
CA PRO A 157 -23.17 -3.79 -0.82
C PRO A 157 -22.70 -2.76 0.21
N MET A 158 -22.75 -3.09 1.50
CA MET A 158 -22.25 -2.23 2.56
C MET A 158 -20.72 -2.15 2.62
N ALA A 159 -19.97 -3.09 2.05
CA ALA A 159 -18.51 -3.04 2.07
C ALA A 159 -18.00 -1.76 1.40
N GLU A 160 -18.56 -1.38 0.26
CA GLU A 160 -18.22 -0.14 -0.42
C GLU A 160 -18.60 1.10 0.42
N ALA A 161 -19.74 1.06 1.13
CA ALA A 161 -20.13 2.15 2.03
C ALA A 161 -19.16 2.32 3.21
N PHE A 162 -18.52 1.24 3.65
CA PHE A 162 -17.52 1.28 4.74
C PHE A 162 -16.13 1.67 4.27
N ILE A 163 -15.69 1.21 3.08
CA ILE A 163 -14.31 1.41 2.60
C ILE A 163 -14.22 2.58 1.64
N GLY A 164 -15.24 2.77 0.77
CA GLY A 164 -15.29 3.84 -0.21
C GLY A 164 -14.25 3.75 -1.33
N ASN A 165 -13.93 2.53 -1.78
CA ASN A 165 -12.94 2.28 -2.82
C ASN A 165 -13.26 2.99 -4.14
N SER A 166 -14.53 3.03 -4.56
CA SER A 166 -14.94 3.76 -5.77
C SER A 166 -14.67 5.26 -5.67
N ARG A 167 -14.80 5.83 -4.46
CA ARG A 167 -14.50 7.24 -4.18
C ARG A 167 -12.99 7.49 -4.18
N ALA A 168 -12.20 6.53 -3.65
CA ALA A 168 -10.75 6.60 -3.66
C ALA A 168 -10.22 6.57 -5.09
N LEU A 169 -10.76 5.68 -5.95
CA LEU A 169 -10.44 5.62 -7.36
C LEU A 169 -10.78 6.94 -8.06
N ALA A 170 -11.99 7.47 -7.87
CA ALA A 170 -12.41 8.76 -8.44
C ALA A 170 -11.56 9.95 -7.96
N LEU A 171 -11.05 9.92 -6.73
CA LEU A 171 -10.08 10.90 -6.27
C LEU A 171 -8.76 10.77 -7.03
N TRP A 172 -8.22 9.55 -7.12
CA TRP A 172 -6.97 9.29 -7.82
C TRP A 172 -7.05 9.69 -9.31
N GLU A 173 -8.13 9.39 -10.01
CA GLU A 173 -8.35 9.79 -11.41
C GLU A 173 -8.22 11.29 -11.63
N ARG A 174 -8.63 12.11 -10.66
CA ARG A 174 -8.43 13.58 -10.70
C ARG A 174 -6.98 13.99 -10.41
N LEU A 175 -6.22 13.15 -9.73
CA LEU A 175 -4.87 13.44 -9.25
C LEU A 175 -3.76 12.73 -10.05
N VAL A 176 -4.10 11.79 -10.93
CA VAL A 176 -3.13 11.01 -11.70
C VAL A 176 -2.17 11.88 -12.50
N LEU A 177 -2.66 12.96 -13.10
CA LEU A 177 -1.82 13.91 -13.84
C LEU A 177 -0.90 14.76 -12.94
N LYS A 178 -1.14 14.78 -11.63
CA LYS A 178 -0.23 15.39 -10.64
C LYS A 178 0.90 14.44 -10.23
N GLY A 179 0.91 13.24 -10.78
CA GLY A 179 1.98 12.28 -10.54
C GLY A 179 1.82 11.48 -9.25
N ILE A 180 0.60 11.18 -8.86
CA ILE A 180 0.29 10.32 -7.71
C ILE A 180 0.04 8.89 -8.20
N ALA A 181 0.74 7.92 -7.60
CA ALA A 181 0.56 6.51 -7.93
C ALA A 181 -0.73 5.94 -7.31
N ALA A 182 -1.32 4.95 -7.98
CA ALA A 182 -2.36 4.10 -7.40
C ALA A 182 -1.72 2.85 -6.79
N VAL A 183 -2.12 2.50 -5.58
CA VAL A 183 -1.75 1.24 -4.92
C VAL A 183 -2.96 0.61 -4.27
N THR A 184 -2.80 -0.63 -3.81
CA THR A 184 -3.75 -1.29 -2.91
C THR A 184 -3.11 -1.55 -1.57
N GLY A 185 -3.93 -1.64 -0.53
CA GLY A 185 -3.57 -2.21 0.75
C GLY A 185 -4.52 -3.34 1.13
N LYS A 186 -4.01 -4.43 1.65
CA LYS A 186 -4.85 -5.43 2.30
C LYS A 186 -5.35 -4.93 3.63
N ASP A 187 -4.54 -4.12 4.29
CA ASP A 187 -4.82 -3.63 5.64
C ASP A 187 -5.18 -4.81 6.56
N LEU A 188 -4.27 -5.80 6.52
CA LEU A 188 -4.51 -7.13 7.04
C LEU A 188 -4.38 -7.16 8.55
N HIS A 189 -5.50 -7.36 9.25
CA HIS A 189 -5.55 -7.49 10.71
C HIS A 189 -5.75 -8.93 11.19
N SER A 190 -6.15 -9.83 10.30
CA SER A 190 -6.38 -11.25 10.62
C SER A 190 -6.07 -12.13 9.43
N MET A 191 -6.06 -13.46 9.62
CA MET A 191 -5.84 -14.38 8.50
C MET A 191 -6.93 -14.17 7.44
N PRO A 192 -6.56 -13.77 6.22
CA PRO A 192 -7.53 -13.50 5.17
C PRO A 192 -8.18 -14.79 4.68
N ARG A 193 -9.41 -14.68 4.19
CA ARG A 193 -10.03 -15.75 3.41
C ARG A 193 -9.35 -15.83 2.04
N ASP A 194 -9.33 -17.03 1.45
CA ASP A 194 -8.79 -17.26 0.11
C ASP A 194 -9.74 -16.65 -0.94
N ALA A 195 -9.71 -15.34 -1.06
CA ALA A 195 -10.41 -14.61 -2.11
C ALA A 195 -9.39 -13.89 -2.99
N GLU A 196 -9.64 -13.86 -4.28
CA GLU A 196 -8.90 -12.99 -5.19
C GLU A 196 -9.30 -11.55 -4.95
N VAL A 197 -8.32 -10.74 -4.60
CA VAL A 197 -8.50 -9.32 -4.33
C VAL A 197 -7.55 -8.50 -5.22
N PHE A 198 -7.87 -7.26 -5.42
CA PHE A 198 -6.95 -6.35 -6.10
C PHE A 198 -5.59 -6.33 -5.40
N THR A 199 -4.55 -6.38 -6.19
CA THR A 199 -3.16 -6.41 -5.71
C THR A 199 -2.33 -5.39 -6.48
N THR A 200 -1.36 -4.79 -5.83
CA THR A 200 -0.38 -3.91 -6.46
C THR A 200 0.73 -4.75 -7.10
N TYR A 201 1.00 -4.46 -8.37
CA TYR A 201 2.17 -4.95 -9.08
C TYR A 201 3.04 -3.78 -9.49
N ALA A 202 4.31 -3.82 -9.12
CA ALA A 202 5.32 -2.87 -9.57
C ALA A 202 5.90 -3.32 -10.92
N ILE A 203 5.93 -2.41 -11.89
CA ILE A 203 6.58 -2.63 -13.19
C ILE A 203 8.04 -2.25 -13.04
N VAL A 204 8.93 -3.20 -13.25
CA VAL A 204 10.37 -3.04 -13.04
C VAL A 204 11.12 -3.50 -14.29
N ASP A 205 12.20 -2.79 -14.64
CA ASP A 205 13.09 -3.22 -15.71
C ASP A 205 13.74 -4.57 -15.36
N GLU A 206 13.87 -5.47 -16.34
CA GLU A 206 14.57 -6.75 -16.14
C GLU A 206 16.04 -6.56 -15.76
N ALA A 207 16.66 -5.51 -16.27
CA ALA A 207 18.04 -5.16 -15.95
C ALA A 207 18.20 -4.51 -14.57
N CYS A 208 17.10 -4.27 -13.82
CA CYS A 208 17.17 -3.67 -12.50
C CYS A 208 17.92 -4.57 -11.51
N THR A 209 18.98 -4.04 -10.95
CA THR A 209 19.85 -4.72 -9.97
C THR A 209 19.50 -4.40 -8.52
N LEU A 210 18.52 -3.54 -8.28
CA LEU A 210 18.02 -3.21 -6.93
C LEU A 210 17.37 -4.45 -6.28
N ASN A 211 17.41 -4.52 -4.95
CA ASN A 211 16.60 -5.48 -4.24
C ASN A 211 15.11 -5.22 -4.50
N ALA A 212 14.25 -6.21 -4.27
CA ALA A 212 12.84 -6.12 -4.63
C ALA A 212 12.11 -4.98 -3.91
N ALA A 213 12.42 -4.71 -2.64
CA ALA A 213 11.78 -3.63 -1.87
C ALA A 213 12.13 -2.25 -2.45
N ASP A 214 13.40 -2.00 -2.78
CA ASP A 214 13.83 -0.75 -3.41
C ASP A 214 13.28 -0.61 -4.83
N ALA A 215 13.19 -1.71 -5.57
CA ALA A 215 12.61 -1.71 -6.92
C ALA A 215 11.11 -1.36 -6.89
N VAL A 216 10.34 -1.93 -5.96
CA VAL A 216 8.92 -1.62 -5.75
C VAL A 216 8.74 -0.18 -5.33
N LEU A 217 9.51 0.28 -4.35
CA LEU A 217 9.44 1.66 -3.88
C LEU A 217 9.76 2.66 -5.03
N GLY A 218 10.80 2.36 -5.81
CA GLY A 218 11.13 3.14 -6.99
C GLY A 218 10.03 3.13 -8.05
N ALA A 219 9.33 2.02 -8.23
CA ALA A 219 8.19 1.93 -9.15
C ALA A 219 7.01 2.78 -8.66
N VAL A 220 6.68 2.76 -7.37
CA VAL A 220 5.67 3.65 -6.77
C VAL A 220 6.01 5.11 -7.05
N LEU A 221 7.24 5.54 -6.76
CA LEU A 221 7.68 6.92 -6.98
C LEU A 221 7.65 7.33 -8.47
N ARG A 222 7.85 6.39 -9.39
CA ARG A 222 7.75 6.61 -10.84
C ARG A 222 6.35 6.37 -11.41
N ARG A 223 5.36 6.03 -10.60
CA ARG A 223 3.97 5.70 -10.99
C ARG A 223 3.91 4.49 -11.95
N GLN A 224 4.84 3.59 -11.80
CA GLN A 224 4.94 2.33 -12.54
C GLN A 224 4.29 1.20 -11.74
N THR A 225 3.03 1.40 -11.38
CA THR A 225 2.21 0.45 -10.62
C THR A 225 0.96 0.06 -11.40
N ILE A 226 0.53 -1.19 -11.23
CA ILE A 226 -0.76 -1.69 -11.70
C ILE A 226 -1.52 -2.21 -10.49
N VAL A 227 -2.78 -1.83 -10.39
CA VAL A 227 -3.73 -2.36 -9.42
C VAL A 227 -4.69 -3.27 -10.16
N THR A 228 -4.63 -4.57 -9.93
CA THR A 228 -5.43 -5.56 -10.68
C THR A 228 -5.73 -6.82 -9.88
N LYS A 229 -6.81 -7.50 -10.25
CA LYS A 229 -7.05 -8.92 -9.93
C LYS A 229 -6.47 -9.85 -11.00
N GLY A 230 -5.98 -9.29 -12.10
CA GLY A 230 -5.50 -9.91 -13.33
C GLY A 230 -6.33 -9.44 -14.51
N PRO A 231 -5.88 -9.58 -15.76
CA PRO A 231 -4.52 -9.94 -16.16
C PRO A 231 -3.52 -8.81 -15.90
N LEU A 232 -2.23 -9.13 -15.97
CA LEU A 232 -1.16 -8.14 -15.99
C LEU A 232 -1.00 -7.59 -17.41
N PHE A 233 -0.70 -6.29 -17.52
CA PHE A 233 -0.47 -5.66 -18.81
C PHE A 233 0.48 -4.47 -18.68
N THR A 234 1.09 -4.08 -19.81
CA THR A 234 1.76 -2.79 -19.95
C THR A 234 1.10 -2.02 -21.10
N ALA A 235 1.15 -0.70 -21.00
CA ALA A 235 0.66 0.17 -22.07
C ALA A 235 1.71 1.22 -22.40
N HIS A 236 1.88 1.51 -23.68
CA HIS A 236 2.71 2.61 -24.15
C HIS A 236 2.00 3.36 -25.27
N SER A 237 2.27 4.64 -25.36
CA SER A 237 1.69 5.50 -26.39
C SER A 237 2.80 6.07 -27.28
N GLU A 238 2.63 5.91 -28.60
CA GLU A 238 3.51 6.50 -29.59
C GLU A 238 2.69 7.07 -30.73
N LYS A 239 2.95 8.33 -31.11
CA LYS A 239 2.30 9.01 -32.26
C LYS A 239 0.77 8.89 -32.27
N GLY A 240 0.14 9.00 -31.10
CA GLY A 240 -1.31 8.92 -30.95
C GLY A 240 -1.89 7.48 -30.98
N ARG A 241 -1.04 6.45 -31.06
CA ARG A 241 -1.43 5.04 -30.91
C ARG A 241 -1.11 4.57 -29.53
N VAL A 242 -2.07 3.94 -28.85
CA VAL A 242 -1.86 3.22 -27.60
C VAL A 242 -1.73 1.73 -27.91
N THR A 243 -0.64 1.12 -27.47
CA THR A 243 -0.41 -0.32 -27.55
C THR A 243 -0.49 -0.90 -26.14
N VAL A 244 -1.36 -1.89 -25.95
CA VAL A 244 -1.48 -2.64 -24.70
C VAL A 244 -0.92 -4.04 -24.91
N ILE A 245 0.01 -4.45 -24.06
CA ILE A 245 0.64 -5.76 -24.12
C ILE A 245 0.25 -6.50 -22.83
N PHE A 246 -0.51 -7.58 -22.98
CA PHE A 246 -0.90 -8.44 -21.86
C PHE A 246 0.22 -9.44 -21.55
N ASP A 247 0.49 -9.64 -20.27
CA ASP A 247 1.33 -10.71 -19.80
C ASP A 247 0.50 -11.98 -19.59
N ASN A 248 0.67 -12.94 -20.49
CA ASN A 248 -0.06 -14.20 -20.46
C ASN A 248 0.54 -15.23 -19.48
N THR A 249 1.65 -14.90 -18.80
CA THR A 249 2.27 -15.80 -17.82
C THR A 249 1.46 -15.92 -16.53
N SER A 250 0.49 -15.04 -16.31
CA SER A 250 -0.36 -15.02 -15.11
C SER A 250 -1.51 -16.04 -15.12
N GLY A 251 -1.78 -16.72 -16.24
CA GLY A 251 -2.86 -17.72 -16.37
C GLY A 251 -4.29 -17.15 -16.33
N TYR A 252 -4.45 -15.84 -16.47
CA TYR A 252 -5.77 -15.17 -16.44
C TYR A 252 -6.46 -15.02 -17.81
N LEU A 253 -5.84 -15.50 -18.87
CA LEU A 253 -6.35 -15.38 -20.26
C LEU A 253 -6.80 -16.71 -20.87
N ASP A 254 -6.94 -17.76 -20.07
CA ASP A 254 -7.47 -19.07 -20.53
C ASP A 254 -8.98 -19.18 -20.33
#